data_246cc40ca43651d1fa09580e0ac46e22
#
_entry.id   246cc40ca43651d1fa09580e0ac46e22
#
_cell.length_a   1.000
_cell.length_b   1.000
_cell.length_c   1.000
_cell.angle_alpha   90.00
_cell.angle_beta   90.00
_cell.angle_gamma   90.00
#
_symmetry.space_group_name_H-M   'P 1'
#
loop_
_entity.id
_entity.type
_entity.pdbx_description
1 polymer ?
#
loop_
_entity_poly.entity_id
_entity_poly.type
_entity_poly.pdbx_seq_one_letter_code
_entity_poly.pdbx_strand_id
1 'polypeptide(L)'
;MQHEDIHKDLKEKAIFLAEYAATLEAVGAQTSRTSYNTKRIAKSFGYWCNMVMLPNSVSVTLHNENREHSYTYVKKTPELGLNFNINMKLSHLSWLASDNNFSLDELWTRFKKIVSEPRESRWTVLVLASLANAAFCRLFDGNYTSIAIVFIATFVGFFVRQELLKRHWHILAVFTISSFISTMIGSTDYLFFHGGTEDMSLGTSMLYLVPGVPIINGVMDMIDHHVLNGIARLTKAFMLVVCIAVGLTFTVILLDVNPLTVTKVSYPNVLLAAVKDGLFATIAGLGFAVISNPPRKALLITAVLACVGHGIRYFLMHHESLMLDQVTASSIAGLSIGLLAIPAAMKIHYPAEGFAFPALLPMVPGMFAYKACLLYTSDAA
;
A
#
# COMPACT_ATOMS: atom_id res chain seq x y z
N MET A 1 -36.40 33.56 6.19
CA MET A 1 -36.74 32.43 5.32
C MET A 1 -35.62 32.12 4.33
N GLN A 2 -35.28 32.97 3.37
CA GLN A 2 -34.24 32.68 2.37
C GLN A 2 -32.82 32.43 2.96
N HIS A 3 -32.42 33.13 4.00
CA HIS A 3 -31.15 32.99 4.71
C HIS A 3 -31.04 31.66 5.48
N GLU A 4 -32.10 31.18 6.10
CA GLU A 4 -32.13 29.94 6.86
C GLU A 4 -32.06 28.71 5.92
N ASP A 5 -32.74 28.81 4.76
CA ASP A 5 -32.73 27.75 3.76
C ASP A 5 -31.34 27.56 3.12
N ILE A 6 -30.63 28.68 2.81
CA ILE A 6 -29.26 28.63 2.27
C ILE A 6 -28.29 28.03 3.31
N HIS A 7 -28.42 28.45 4.57
CA HIS A 7 -27.55 27.94 5.63
C HIS A 7 -27.76 26.43 5.88
N LYS A 8 -29.02 25.99 5.85
CA LYS A 8 -29.36 24.56 5.98
C LYS A 8 -28.79 23.74 4.82
N ASP A 9 -28.92 24.20 3.59
CA ASP A 9 -28.40 23.55 2.40
C ASP A 9 -26.87 23.45 2.42
N LEU A 10 -26.16 24.55 2.76
CA LEU A 10 -24.72 24.57 2.96
C LEU A 10 -24.26 23.56 4.03
N LYS A 11 -24.98 23.49 5.16
CA LYS A 11 -24.70 22.58 6.26
C LYS A 11 -24.79 21.13 5.82
N GLU A 12 -25.89 20.73 5.19
CA GLU A 12 -26.14 19.36 4.78
C GLU A 12 -25.09 18.88 3.74
N LYS A 13 -24.75 19.72 2.77
CA LYS A 13 -23.73 19.44 1.77
C LYS A 13 -22.31 19.42 2.34
N ALA A 14 -21.99 20.33 3.29
CA ALA A 14 -20.69 20.33 3.95
C ALA A 14 -20.48 19.06 4.80
N ILE A 15 -21.52 18.59 5.49
CA ILE A 15 -21.48 17.32 6.24
C ILE A 15 -21.19 16.15 5.30
N PHE A 16 -21.90 16.06 4.17
CA PHE A 16 -21.65 15.01 3.17
C PHE A 16 -20.22 15.03 2.64
N LEU A 17 -19.74 16.20 2.23
CA LEU A 17 -18.40 16.35 1.65
C LEU A 17 -17.29 16.03 2.67
N ALA A 18 -17.47 16.41 3.94
CA ALA A 18 -16.53 16.08 4.99
C ALA A 18 -16.53 14.57 5.29
N GLU A 19 -17.69 13.91 5.30
CA GLU A 19 -17.80 12.44 5.45
C GLU A 19 -17.13 11.72 4.28
N TYR A 20 -17.39 12.17 3.06
CA TYR A 20 -16.78 11.65 1.84
C TYR A 20 -15.25 11.79 1.86
N ALA A 21 -14.72 12.97 2.18
CA ALA A 21 -13.30 13.26 2.24
C ALA A 21 -12.60 12.47 3.36
N ALA A 22 -13.17 12.45 4.57
CA ALA A 22 -12.63 11.68 5.69
C ALA A 22 -12.61 10.17 5.40
N THR A 23 -13.61 9.65 4.69
CA THR A 23 -13.64 8.24 4.27
C THR A 23 -12.55 7.94 3.24
N LEU A 24 -12.33 8.80 2.24
CA LEU A 24 -11.25 8.65 1.26
C LEU A 24 -9.87 8.62 1.94
N GLU A 25 -9.63 9.52 2.88
CA GLU A 25 -8.39 9.55 3.66
C GLU A 25 -8.20 8.24 4.44
N ALA A 26 -9.25 7.79 5.12
CA ALA A 26 -9.25 6.57 5.94
C ALA A 26 -8.92 5.30 5.15
N VAL A 27 -9.33 5.24 3.88
CA VAL A 27 -9.08 4.09 3.00
C VAL A 27 -7.79 4.22 2.18
N GLY A 28 -6.96 5.21 2.46
CA GLY A 28 -5.60 5.34 1.92
C GLY A 28 -5.52 6.14 0.61
N ALA A 29 -6.44 7.08 0.35
CA ALA A 29 -6.28 8.02 -0.75
C ALA A 29 -5.19 9.06 -0.45
N GLN A 30 -4.56 9.58 -1.49
CA GLN A 30 -3.64 10.72 -1.40
C GLN A 30 -4.41 12.00 -1.03
N THR A 31 -3.73 12.91 -0.34
CA THR A 31 -4.34 14.18 0.11
C THR A 31 -4.82 15.04 -1.04
N SER A 32 -4.00 15.22 -2.08
CA SER A 32 -4.35 15.98 -3.27
C SER A 32 -5.57 15.40 -3.98
N ARG A 33 -5.62 14.08 -4.19
CA ARG A 33 -6.75 13.41 -4.83
C ARG A 33 -8.04 13.51 -4.03
N THR A 34 -7.96 13.36 -2.70
CA THR A 34 -9.11 13.57 -1.82
C THR A 34 -9.66 14.98 -1.98
N SER A 35 -8.77 15.99 -2.01
CA SER A 35 -9.15 17.39 -2.23
C SER A 35 -9.81 17.61 -3.59
N TYR A 36 -9.21 17.11 -4.68
CA TYR A 36 -9.76 17.27 -6.04
C TYR A 36 -11.13 16.61 -6.18
N ASN A 37 -11.30 15.39 -5.68
CA ASN A 37 -12.57 14.67 -5.76
C ASN A 37 -13.69 15.39 -4.98
N THR A 38 -13.38 15.87 -3.77
CA THR A 38 -14.34 16.59 -2.92
C THR A 38 -14.74 17.91 -3.55
N LYS A 39 -13.77 18.70 -4.06
CA LYS A 39 -14.03 19.95 -4.77
C LYS A 39 -14.85 19.74 -6.03
N ARG A 40 -14.67 18.62 -6.74
CA ARG A 40 -15.48 18.27 -7.92
C ARG A 40 -16.95 18.07 -7.58
N ILE A 41 -17.24 17.36 -6.49
CA ILE A 41 -18.61 17.18 -6.01
C ILE A 41 -19.18 18.52 -5.51
N ALA A 42 -18.40 19.34 -4.78
CA ALA A 42 -18.86 20.65 -4.34
C ALA A 42 -19.25 21.54 -5.53
N LYS A 43 -18.45 21.49 -6.61
CA LYS A 43 -18.73 22.25 -7.83
C LYS A 43 -20.02 21.79 -8.52
N SER A 44 -20.37 20.49 -8.51
CA SER A 44 -21.65 20.00 -9.06
C SER A 44 -22.87 20.51 -8.26
N PHE A 45 -22.66 20.90 -7.01
CA PHE A 45 -23.68 21.57 -6.19
C PHE A 45 -23.75 23.10 -6.39
N GLY A 46 -22.85 23.68 -7.20
CA GLY A 46 -22.72 25.13 -7.39
C GLY A 46 -22.01 25.86 -6.23
N TYR A 47 -21.20 25.14 -5.43
CA TYR A 47 -20.49 25.73 -4.30
C TYR A 47 -18.98 25.73 -4.49
N TRP A 48 -18.33 26.77 -3.94
CA TRP A 48 -16.88 26.80 -3.76
C TRP A 48 -16.50 26.02 -2.49
N CYS A 49 -15.47 25.21 -2.59
CA CYS A 49 -15.02 24.36 -1.50
C CYS A 49 -13.55 24.64 -1.16
N ASN A 50 -13.31 25.05 0.08
CA ASN A 50 -11.99 25.08 0.68
C ASN A 50 -11.84 23.91 1.65
N MET A 51 -10.67 23.29 1.66
CA MET A 51 -10.40 22.14 2.51
C MET A 51 -9.06 22.29 3.22
N VAL A 52 -9.06 21.90 4.49
CA VAL A 52 -7.84 21.65 5.26
C VAL A 52 -7.85 20.19 5.69
N MET A 53 -6.81 19.45 5.30
CA MET A 53 -6.64 18.06 5.68
C MET A 53 -5.49 17.94 6.69
N LEU A 54 -5.81 17.41 7.84
CA LEU A 54 -4.87 17.09 8.91
C LEU A 54 -4.79 15.56 9.06
N PRO A 55 -3.73 15.01 9.66
CA PRO A 55 -3.51 13.54 9.69
C PRO A 55 -4.65 12.70 10.28
N ASN A 56 -5.56 13.28 11.06
CA ASN A 56 -6.67 12.58 11.70
C ASN A 56 -8.03 13.31 11.54
N SER A 57 -8.09 14.34 10.72
CA SER A 57 -9.35 15.11 10.54
C SER A 57 -9.34 15.88 9.22
N VAL A 58 -10.54 16.08 8.70
CA VAL A 58 -10.78 16.89 7.51
C VAL A 58 -11.71 18.03 7.87
N SER A 59 -11.35 19.25 7.51
CA SER A 59 -12.19 20.44 7.58
C SER A 59 -12.63 20.83 6.19
N VAL A 60 -13.93 20.94 5.97
CA VAL A 60 -14.53 21.36 4.71
C VAL A 60 -15.29 22.65 4.95
N THR A 61 -14.96 23.70 4.20
CA THR A 61 -15.68 24.98 4.19
C THR A 61 -16.32 25.18 2.82
N LEU A 62 -17.63 25.25 2.77
CA LEU A 62 -18.39 25.62 1.58
C LEU A 62 -18.74 27.08 1.57
N HIS A 63 -18.69 27.71 0.40
CA HIS A 63 -19.12 29.05 0.14
C HIS A 63 -20.14 29.09 -1.01
N ASN A 64 -21.15 29.94 -0.91
CA ASN A 64 -22.03 30.23 -2.06
C ASN A 64 -21.27 30.99 -3.16
N GLU A 65 -21.84 31.15 -4.35
CA GLU A 65 -21.22 31.85 -5.48
C GLU A 65 -20.71 33.25 -5.12
N ASN A 66 -21.49 34.01 -4.39
CA ASN A 66 -21.16 35.38 -3.99
C ASN A 66 -20.22 35.43 -2.78
N ARG A 67 -19.88 34.29 -2.16
CA ARG A 67 -19.10 34.19 -0.92
C ARG A 67 -19.64 34.92 0.30
N GLU A 68 -20.90 35.30 0.28
CA GLU A 68 -21.58 35.97 1.38
C GLU A 68 -21.94 35.00 2.52
N HIS A 69 -22.17 33.73 2.17
CA HIS A 69 -22.51 32.67 3.11
C HIS A 69 -21.47 31.58 3.06
N SER A 70 -21.08 31.13 4.23
CA SER A 70 -20.17 29.97 4.35
C SER A 70 -20.58 29.07 5.51
N TYR A 71 -20.27 27.80 5.37
CA TYR A 71 -20.40 26.80 6.43
C TYR A 71 -19.17 25.90 6.49
N THR A 72 -18.61 25.76 7.69
CA THR A 72 -17.46 24.90 7.94
C THR A 72 -17.88 23.70 8.78
N TYR A 73 -17.50 22.52 8.34
CA TYR A 73 -17.69 21.28 9.09
C TYR A 73 -16.38 20.53 9.22
N VAL A 74 -16.07 20.06 10.43
CA VAL A 74 -14.88 19.25 10.73
C VAL A 74 -15.30 17.82 11.04
N LYS A 75 -14.68 16.88 10.36
CA LYS A 75 -14.90 15.44 10.55
C LYS A 75 -13.61 14.75 10.96
N LYS A 76 -13.65 13.96 12.02
CA LYS A 76 -12.55 13.05 12.38
C LYS A 76 -12.46 11.93 11.35
N THR A 77 -11.25 11.60 10.90
CA THR A 77 -10.99 10.47 9.97
C THR A 77 -11.30 9.16 10.67
N PRO A 78 -12.18 8.31 10.13
CA PRO A 78 -12.49 7.01 10.73
C PRO A 78 -11.34 6.00 10.55
N GLU A 79 -11.27 5.00 11.44
CA GLU A 79 -10.25 3.94 11.38
C GLU A 79 -10.70 2.78 10.49
N LEU A 80 -10.82 3.00 9.18
CA LEU A 80 -11.26 1.98 8.22
C LEU A 80 -10.13 1.07 7.73
N GLY A 81 -8.89 1.58 7.73
CA GLY A 81 -7.73 0.90 7.16
C GLY A 81 -7.78 0.82 5.62
N LEU A 82 -6.65 0.49 5.01
CA LEU A 82 -6.47 0.49 3.56
C LEU A 82 -7.54 -0.32 2.82
N ASN A 83 -8.20 0.29 1.83
CA ASN A 83 -9.22 -0.35 1.00
C ASN A 83 -9.33 0.33 -0.38
N PHE A 84 -8.64 -0.23 -1.37
CA PHE A 84 -8.63 0.33 -2.71
C PHE A 84 -9.96 0.17 -3.46
N ASN A 85 -10.81 -0.80 -3.09
CA ASN A 85 -12.14 -0.92 -3.69
C ASN A 85 -13.00 0.31 -3.38
N ILE A 86 -13.09 0.69 -2.09
CA ILE A 86 -13.82 1.89 -1.67
C ILE A 86 -13.17 3.14 -2.25
N ASN A 87 -11.83 3.26 -2.16
CA ASN A 87 -11.07 4.39 -2.67
C ASN A 87 -11.37 4.66 -4.17
N MET A 88 -11.27 3.62 -5.00
CA MET A 88 -11.50 3.72 -6.44
C MET A 88 -12.95 4.05 -6.77
N LYS A 89 -13.92 3.40 -6.11
CA LYS A 89 -15.35 3.64 -6.34
C LYS A 89 -15.79 5.01 -5.89
N LEU A 90 -15.29 5.52 -4.77
CA LEU A 90 -15.55 6.89 -4.34
C LEU A 90 -14.92 7.90 -5.30
N SER A 91 -13.70 7.66 -5.78
CA SER A 91 -13.10 8.50 -6.81
C SER A 91 -13.97 8.54 -8.09
N HIS A 92 -14.46 7.38 -8.53
CA HIS A 92 -15.37 7.32 -9.68
C HIS A 92 -16.72 8.01 -9.40
N LEU A 93 -17.26 7.90 -8.18
CA LEU A 93 -18.49 8.60 -7.78
C LEU A 93 -18.36 10.12 -7.94
N SER A 94 -17.16 10.71 -7.69
CA SER A 94 -16.96 12.15 -7.89
C SER A 94 -17.06 12.60 -9.35
N TRP A 95 -16.67 11.74 -10.30
CA TRP A 95 -16.85 11.99 -11.72
C TRP A 95 -18.32 11.87 -12.10
N LEU A 96 -18.99 10.80 -11.68
CA LEU A 96 -20.42 10.62 -11.92
C LEU A 96 -21.26 11.77 -11.35
N ALA A 97 -20.87 12.31 -10.20
CA ALA A 97 -21.55 13.47 -9.60
C ALA A 97 -21.42 14.73 -10.47
N SER A 98 -20.23 14.93 -11.06
CA SER A 98 -19.99 16.04 -11.99
C SER A 98 -20.78 15.93 -13.28
N ASP A 99 -20.90 14.69 -13.81
CA ASP A 99 -21.49 14.46 -15.12
C ASP A 99 -23.02 14.39 -15.09
N ASN A 100 -23.62 13.95 -13.96
CA ASN A 100 -25.05 13.67 -13.89
C ASN A 100 -25.83 14.63 -12.94
N ASN A 101 -25.16 15.54 -12.26
CA ASN A 101 -25.76 16.50 -11.31
C ASN A 101 -26.68 15.80 -10.28
N PHE A 102 -26.21 14.76 -9.62
CA PHE A 102 -26.97 14.00 -8.62
C PHE A 102 -27.44 14.87 -7.46
N SER A 103 -28.64 14.58 -6.95
CA SER A 103 -29.12 15.16 -5.70
C SER A 103 -28.27 14.69 -4.49
N LEU A 104 -28.33 15.42 -3.39
CA LEU A 104 -27.61 15.05 -2.16
C LEU A 104 -28.03 13.66 -1.64
N ASP A 105 -29.32 13.33 -1.70
CA ASP A 105 -29.84 12.02 -1.26
C ASP A 105 -29.37 10.85 -2.12
N GLU A 106 -29.28 11.07 -3.44
CA GLU A 106 -28.71 10.08 -4.35
C GLU A 106 -27.22 9.83 -4.06
N LEU A 107 -26.47 10.91 -3.80
CA LEU A 107 -25.04 10.78 -3.44
C LEU A 107 -24.86 10.07 -2.10
N TRP A 108 -25.68 10.35 -1.09
CA TRP A 108 -25.67 9.65 0.18
C TRP A 108 -25.98 8.16 -0.01
N THR A 109 -26.97 7.82 -0.84
CA THR A 109 -27.34 6.44 -1.12
C THR A 109 -26.22 5.67 -1.79
N ARG A 110 -25.61 6.25 -2.82
CA ARG A 110 -24.46 5.68 -3.53
C ARG A 110 -23.22 5.56 -2.63
N PHE A 111 -22.92 6.61 -1.86
CA PHE A 111 -21.83 6.62 -0.90
C PHE A 111 -21.97 5.49 0.14
N LYS A 112 -23.11 5.40 0.80
CA LYS A 112 -23.40 4.35 1.79
C LYS A 112 -23.28 2.96 1.18
N LYS A 113 -23.79 2.75 -0.04
CA LYS A 113 -23.66 1.49 -0.76
C LYS A 113 -22.20 1.10 -1.00
N ILE A 114 -21.35 2.05 -1.41
CA ILE A 114 -19.92 1.79 -1.64
C ILE A 114 -19.20 1.46 -0.34
N VAL A 115 -19.45 2.23 0.72
CA VAL A 115 -18.76 2.05 2.01
C VAL A 115 -19.18 0.76 2.71
N SER A 116 -20.41 0.28 2.50
CA SER A 116 -20.92 -0.98 3.06
C SER A 116 -20.48 -2.25 2.31
N GLU A 117 -19.74 -2.11 1.21
CA GLU A 117 -19.27 -3.29 0.48
C GLU A 117 -18.34 -4.17 1.32
N PRO A 118 -18.56 -5.48 1.33
CA PRO A 118 -17.76 -6.40 2.13
C PRO A 118 -16.31 -6.44 1.60
N ARG A 119 -15.37 -6.63 2.51
CA ARG A 119 -14.00 -6.95 2.16
C ARG A 119 -13.87 -8.39 1.71
N GLU A 120 -12.78 -8.69 0.99
CA GLU A 120 -12.41 -10.07 0.68
C GLU A 120 -12.27 -10.91 1.96
N SER A 121 -12.53 -12.21 1.84
CA SER A 121 -12.45 -13.14 2.96
C SER A 121 -11.08 -13.10 3.63
N ARG A 122 -11.05 -13.10 4.97
CA ARG A 122 -9.80 -13.12 5.74
C ARG A 122 -8.89 -14.29 5.35
N TRP A 123 -9.46 -15.45 5.04
CA TRP A 123 -8.71 -16.64 4.63
C TRP A 123 -8.13 -16.51 3.23
N THR A 124 -8.89 -15.95 2.29
CA THR A 124 -8.41 -15.65 0.94
C THR A 124 -7.23 -14.69 1.00
N VAL A 125 -7.36 -13.60 1.78
CA VAL A 125 -6.26 -12.63 1.96
C VAL A 125 -5.04 -13.30 2.59
N LEU A 126 -5.23 -14.16 3.61
CA LEU A 126 -4.16 -14.86 4.30
C LEU A 126 -3.36 -15.78 3.35
N VAL A 127 -4.05 -16.64 2.60
CA VAL A 127 -3.41 -17.56 1.65
C VAL A 127 -2.69 -16.80 0.53
N LEU A 128 -3.36 -15.81 -0.07
CA LEU A 128 -2.78 -15.05 -1.19
C LEU A 128 -1.60 -14.17 -0.74
N ALA A 129 -1.65 -13.58 0.46
CA ALA A 129 -0.52 -12.86 1.02
C ALA A 129 0.68 -13.78 1.30
N SER A 130 0.43 -15.01 1.79
CA SER A 130 1.48 -15.99 2.02
C SER A 130 2.12 -16.48 0.72
N LEU A 131 1.33 -16.72 -0.32
CA LEU A 131 1.82 -17.03 -1.66
C LEU A 131 2.62 -15.87 -2.27
N ALA A 132 2.15 -14.63 -2.07
CA ALA A 132 2.86 -13.45 -2.54
C ALA A 132 4.24 -13.32 -1.90
N ASN A 133 4.32 -13.49 -0.59
CA ASN A 133 5.56 -13.35 0.14
C ASN A 133 6.54 -14.52 -0.17
N ALA A 134 6.02 -15.72 -0.38
CA ALA A 134 6.80 -16.86 -0.87
C ALA A 134 7.36 -16.61 -2.30
N ALA A 135 6.53 -16.09 -3.20
CA ALA A 135 6.98 -15.66 -4.53
C ALA A 135 8.03 -14.54 -4.43
N PHE A 136 7.86 -13.63 -3.47
CA PHE A 136 8.81 -12.56 -3.21
C PHE A 136 10.17 -13.10 -2.72
N CYS A 137 10.18 -14.16 -1.91
CA CYS A 137 11.43 -14.88 -1.55
C CYS A 137 12.17 -15.36 -2.81
N ARG A 138 11.44 -15.86 -3.80
CA ARG A 138 12.04 -16.29 -5.07
C ARG A 138 12.65 -15.14 -5.87
N LEU A 139 12.05 -13.94 -5.82
CA LEU A 139 12.59 -12.73 -6.46
C LEU A 139 13.94 -12.27 -5.85
N PHE A 140 14.27 -12.76 -4.67
CA PHE A 140 15.57 -12.61 -4.01
C PHE A 140 16.44 -13.87 -4.09
N ASP A 141 16.17 -14.72 -5.08
CA ASP A 141 16.92 -15.97 -5.34
C ASP A 141 16.83 -17.04 -4.24
N GLY A 142 15.80 -16.96 -3.37
CA GLY A 142 15.53 -18.03 -2.40
C GLY A 142 15.29 -19.38 -3.08
N ASN A 143 15.81 -20.45 -2.48
CA ASN A 143 15.60 -21.82 -2.92
C ASN A 143 14.18 -22.32 -2.57
N TYR A 144 13.80 -23.53 -3.02
CA TYR A 144 12.45 -24.05 -2.78
C TYR A 144 12.15 -24.29 -1.30
N THR A 145 13.16 -24.63 -0.49
CA THR A 145 13.03 -24.79 0.97
C THR A 145 12.72 -23.45 1.62
N SER A 146 13.50 -22.41 1.30
CA SER A 146 13.26 -21.05 1.79
C SER A 146 11.89 -20.52 1.38
N ILE A 147 11.44 -20.80 0.14
CA ILE A 147 10.10 -20.44 -0.34
C ILE A 147 9.00 -21.09 0.51
N ALA A 148 9.14 -22.39 0.82
CA ALA A 148 8.17 -23.11 1.64
C ALA A 148 8.14 -22.59 3.08
N ILE A 149 9.31 -22.33 3.67
CA ILE A 149 9.44 -21.76 5.01
C ILE A 149 8.82 -20.37 5.07
N VAL A 150 9.10 -19.50 4.09
CA VAL A 150 8.54 -18.15 4.01
C VAL A 150 7.01 -18.18 3.87
N PHE A 151 6.47 -19.13 3.10
CA PHE A 151 5.04 -19.33 3.01
C PHE A 151 4.43 -19.60 4.40
N ILE A 152 5.00 -20.58 5.14
CA ILE A 152 4.52 -20.97 6.48
C ILE A 152 4.70 -19.79 7.46
N ALA A 153 5.87 -19.14 7.45
CA ALA A 153 6.19 -18.00 8.29
C ALA A 153 5.20 -16.85 8.11
N THR A 154 4.90 -16.53 6.85
CA THR A 154 3.91 -15.49 6.50
C THR A 154 2.51 -15.92 6.90
N PHE A 155 2.13 -17.17 6.63
CA PHE A 155 0.80 -17.68 6.98
C PHE A 155 0.54 -17.56 8.49
N VAL A 156 1.46 -18.02 9.33
CA VAL A 156 1.32 -17.96 10.78
C VAL A 156 1.41 -16.51 11.28
N GLY A 157 2.41 -15.76 10.86
CA GLY A 157 2.62 -14.38 11.31
C GLY A 157 1.48 -13.44 10.88
N PHE A 158 0.96 -13.59 9.65
CA PHE A 158 -0.17 -12.80 9.18
C PHE A 158 -1.49 -13.22 9.85
N PHE A 159 -1.67 -14.51 10.14
CA PHE A 159 -2.80 -14.98 10.95
C PHE A 159 -2.79 -14.34 12.35
N VAL A 160 -1.63 -14.36 13.03
CA VAL A 160 -1.47 -13.71 14.35
C VAL A 160 -1.76 -12.21 14.25
N ARG A 161 -1.24 -11.53 13.22
CA ARG A 161 -1.55 -10.12 12.96
C ARG A 161 -3.06 -9.87 12.85
N GLN A 162 -3.77 -10.68 12.07
CA GLN A 162 -5.22 -10.54 11.91
C GLN A 162 -5.96 -10.75 13.23
N GLU A 163 -5.53 -11.72 14.04
CA GLU A 163 -6.20 -12.05 15.30
C GLU A 163 -5.95 -10.97 16.37
N LEU A 164 -4.71 -10.45 16.47
CA LEU A 164 -4.39 -9.37 17.40
C LEU A 164 -5.09 -8.06 17.04
N LEU A 165 -5.15 -7.71 15.75
CA LEU A 165 -5.91 -6.54 15.28
C LEU A 165 -7.41 -6.68 15.57
N LYS A 166 -7.99 -7.88 15.42
CA LYS A 166 -9.39 -8.16 15.77
C LYS A 166 -9.66 -7.97 17.27
N ARG A 167 -8.66 -8.22 18.11
CA ARG A 167 -8.73 -8.01 19.56
C ARG A 167 -8.35 -6.57 19.98
N HIS A 168 -8.28 -5.63 19.01
CA HIS A 168 -7.96 -4.22 19.25
C HIS A 168 -6.60 -3.95 19.94
N TRP A 169 -5.61 -4.83 19.74
CA TRP A 169 -4.26 -4.58 20.22
C TRP A 169 -3.64 -3.38 19.51
N HIS A 170 -2.74 -2.68 20.20
CA HIS A 170 -2.06 -1.53 19.63
C HIS A 170 -1.22 -1.93 18.40
N ILE A 171 -1.35 -1.19 17.30
CA ILE A 171 -0.77 -1.54 16.00
C ILE A 171 0.75 -1.78 16.05
N LEU A 172 1.50 -1.01 16.84
CA LEU A 172 2.95 -1.18 16.99
C LEU A 172 3.30 -2.53 17.62
N ALA A 173 2.59 -2.92 18.69
CA ALA A 173 2.77 -4.22 19.33
C ALA A 173 2.41 -5.37 18.37
N VAL A 174 1.35 -5.22 17.59
CA VAL A 174 0.94 -6.22 16.59
C VAL A 174 2.05 -6.43 15.55
N PHE A 175 2.67 -5.37 15.06
CA PHE A 175 3.76 -5.48 14.08
C PHE A 175 5.02 -6.12 14.67
N THR A 176 5.41 -5.75 15.90
CA THR A 176 6.55 -6.37 16.61
C THR A 176 6.34 -7.86 16.82
N ILE A 177 5.18 -8.27 17.36
CA ILE A 177 4.88 -9.67 17.64
C ILE A 177 4.79 -10.48 16.34
N SER A 178 4.14 -9.95 15.32
CA SER A 178 3.99 -10.64 14.03
C SER A 178 5.34 -10.78 13.31
N SER A 179 6.21 -9.77 13.39
CA SER A 179 7.57 -9.83 12.86
C SER A 179 8.38 -10.90 13.60
N PHE A 180 8.38 -10.87 14.93
CA PHE A 180 9.08 -11.85 15.76
C PHE A 180 8.65 -13.31 15.41
N ILE A 181 7.35 -13.59 15.35
CA ILE A 181 6.84 -14.92 15.02
C ILE A 181 7.25 -15.33 13.60
N SER A 182 7.11 -14.43 12.62
CA SER A 182 7.49 -14.75 11.24
C SER A 182 8.98 -15.00 11.10
N THR A 183 9.83 -14.20 11.73
CA THR A 183 11.28 -14.37 11.67
C THR A 183 11.75 -15.60 12.45
N MET A 184 11.11 -15.95 13.56
CA MET A 184 11.36 -17.21 14.28
C MET A 184 11.12 -18.43 13.39
N ILE A 185 10.03 -18.44 12.63
CA ILE A 185 9.76 -19.52 11.67
C ILE A 185 10.74 -19.43 10.49
N GLY A 186 11.02 -18.22 9.98
CA GLY A 186 12.01 -18.00 8.91
C GLY A 186 13.41 -18.49 9.26
N SER A 187 13.79 -18.42 10.54
CA SER A 187 15.09 -18.89 11.04
C SER A 187 15.23 -20.42 11.06
N THR A 188 14.15 -21.17 10.89
CA THR A 188 14.23 -22.64 10.82
C THR A 188 15.10 -23.13 9.67
N ASP A 189 15.28 -22.30 8.62
CA ASP A 189 16.20 -22.57 7.52
C ASP A 189 17.65 -22.65 8.00
N TYR A 190 18.08 -21.70 8.87
CA TYR A 190 19.39 -21.74 9.51
C TYR A 190 19.58 -22.93 10.45
N LEU A 191 18.53 -23.32 11.17
CA LEU A 191 18.64 -24.32 12.23
C LEU A 191 18.62 -25.76 11.69
N PHE A 192 17.90 -26.02 10.58
CA PHE A 192 17.58 -27.39 10.17
C PHE A 192 17.95 -27.73 8.73
N PHE A 193 17.95 -26.75 7.80
CA PHE A 193 18.03 -27.07 6.38
C PHE A 193 19.36 -26.70 5.72
N HIS A 194 19.97 -25.57 6.08
CA HIS A 194 21.29 -25.11 5.62
C HIS A 194 21.40 -25.11 4.08
N GLY A 195 20.37 -24.58 3.40
CA GLY A 195 20.22 -24.65 1.93
C GLY A 195 21.03 -23.61 1.16
N GLY A 196 21.79 -22.72 1.84
CA GLY A 196 22.58 -21.66 1.24
C GLY A 196 21.81 -20.39 0.88
N THR A 197 20.52 -20.29 1.24
CA THR A 197 19.67 -19.10 1.06
C THR A 197 18.88 -18.74 2.31
N GLU A 198 19.43 -19.06 3.48
CA GLU A 198 18.83 -18.87 4.79
C GLU A 198 18.54 -17.37 5.07
N ASP A 199 19.43 -16.48 4.62
CA ASP A 199 19.25 -15.01 4.71
C ASP A 199 17.98 -14.57 4.00
N MET A 200 17.67 -15.20 2.85
CA MET A 200 16.47 -14.88 2.08
C MET A 200 15.22 -15.37 2.80
N SER A 201 15.29 -16.54 3.44
CA SER A 201 14.21 -17.09 4.24
C SER A 201 13.90 -16.17 5.42
N LEU A 202 14.90 -15.80 6.21
CA LEU A 202 14.77 -14.92 7.36
C LEU A 202 14.27 -13.52 6.95
N GLY A 203 14.98 -12.87 6.02
CA GLY A 203 14.71 -11.50 5.62
C GLY A 203 13.35 -11.33 4.93
N THR A 204 12.94 -12.29 4.08
CA THR A 204 11.66 -12.18 3.38
C THR A 204 10.47 -12.58 4.24
N SER A 205 10.64 -13.38 5.29
CA SER A 205 9.54 -13.85 6.14
C SER A 205 8.66 -12.74 6.71
N MET A 206 9.22 -11.54 6.94
CA MET A 206 8.53 -10.38 7.52
C MET A 206 8.13 -9.30 6.51
N LEU A 207 8.50 -9.41 5.22
CA LEU A 207 8.31 -8.31 4.24
C LEU A 207 6.85 -7.97 3.97
N TYR A 208 5.91 -8.88 4.21
CA TYR A 208 4.48 -8.59 4.13
C TYR A 208 4.00 -7.53 5.15
N LEU A 209 4.81 -7.21 6.17
CA LEU A 209 4.53 -6.18 7.17
C LEU A 209 4.96 -4.79 6.70
N VAL A 210 5.86 -4.68 5.72
CA VAL A 210 6.40 -3.38 5.29
C VAL A 210 5.27 -2.46 4.81
N PRO A 211 5.16 -1.23 5.37
CA PRO A 211 4.07 -0.32 5.08
C PRO A 211 4.29 0.45 3.76
N GLY A 212 4.38 -0.26 2.63
CA GLY A 212 4.72 0.32 1.33
C GLY A 212 3.76 1.42 0.85
N VAL A 213 2.45 1.22 0.98
CA VAL A 213 1.45 2.24 0.57
C VAL A 213 1.54 3.52 1.39
N PRO A 214 1.63 3.49 2.74
CA PRO A 214 1.90 4.69 3.53
C PRO A 214 3.19 5.43 3.14
N ILE A 215 4.27 4.72 2.81
CA ILE A 215 5.53 5.32 2.36
C ILE A 215 5.32 6.06 1.03
N ILE A 216 4.76 5.39 0.03
CA ILE A 216 4.51 5.99 -1.29
C ILE A 216 3.60 7.20 -1.17
N ASN A 217 2.47 7.07 -0.48
CA ASN A 217 1.55 8.19 -0.28
C ASN A 217 2.19 9.36 0.50
N GLY A 218 3.04 9.07 1.48
CA GLY A 218 3.75 10.10 2.24
C GLY A 218 4.69 10.91 1.36
N VAL A 219 5.47 10.24 0.49
CA VAL A 219 6.35 10.91 -0.49
C VAL A 219 5.52 11.72 -1.51
N MET A 220 4.43 11.15 -2.03
CA MET A 220 3.56 11.87 -2.98
C MET A 220 2.92 13.11 -2.35
N ASP A 221 2.43 13.01 -1.10
CA ASP A 221 1.88 14.16 -0.39
C ASP A 221 2.93 15.28 -0.19
N MET A 222 4.21 14.93 0.03
CA MET A 222 5.30 15.92 0.10
C MET A 222 5.56 16.59 -1.25
N ILE A 223 5.56 15.84 -2.34
CA ILE A 223 5.72 16.35 -3.71
C ILE A 223 4.56 17.28 -4.07
N ASP A 224 3.34 16.94 -3.66
CA ASP A 224 2.12 17.73 -3.89
C ASP A 224 1.94 18.89 -2.90
N HIS A 225 3.00 19.26 -2.17
CA HIS A 225 3.02 20.35 -1.17
C HIS A 225 2.11 20.14 0.07
N HIS A 226 1.62 18.93 0.32
CA HIS A 226 0.91 18.53 1.53
C HIS A 226 1.88 18.05 2.62
N VAL A 227 2.86 18.87 2.96
CA VAL A 227 4.04 18.49 3.78
C VAL A 227 3.66 17.89 5.13
N LEU A 228 2.69 18.46 5.85
CA LEU A 228 2.26 17.95 7.16
C LEU A 228 1.71 16.51 7.07
N ASN A 229 0.86 16.24 6.08
CA ASN A 229 0.32 14.91 5.87
C ASN A 229 1.39 13.92 5.41
N GLY A 230 2.30 14.38 4.53
CA GLY A 230 3.44 13.59 4.09
C GLY A 230 4.35 13.18 5.24
N ILE A 231 4.77 14.13 6.08
CA ILE A 231 5.60 13.85 7.28
C ILE A 231 4.86 12.90 8.23
N ALA A 232 3.59 13.15 8.53
CA ALA A 232 2.82 12.30 9.44
C ALA A 232 2.73 10.85 8.96
N ARG A 233 2.49 10.64 7.65
CA ARG A 233 2.44 9.29 7.02
C ARG A 233 3.81 8.61 7.04
N LEU A 234 4.87 9.33 6.70
CA LEU A 234 6.25 8.79 6.72
C LEU A 234 6.69 8.45 8.14
N THR A 235 6.41 9.32 9.13
CA THR A 235 6.72 9.04 10.54
C THR A 235 5.99 7.79 11.04
N LYS A 236 4.69 7.65 10.73
CA LYS A 236 3.93 6.45 11.08
C LYS A 236 4.50 5.19 10.41
N ALA A 237 4.87 5.27 9.14
CA ALA A 237 5.49 4.17 8.42
C ALA A 237 6.86 3.82 9.02
N PHE A 238 7.68 4.81 9.36
CA PHE A 238 8.97 4.61 10.02
C PHE A 238 8.83 3.90 11.37
N MET A 239 7.88 4.32 12.21
CA MET A 239 7.61 3.65 13.48
C MET A 239 7.24 2.17 13.30
N LEU A 240 6.45 1.84 12.26
CA LEU A 240 6.11 0.45 11.94
C LEU A 240 7.36 -0.34 11.50
N VAL A 241 8.23 0.25 10.69
CA VAL A 241 9.50 -0.38 10.27
C VAL A 241 10.41 -0.63 11.47
N VAL A 242 10.52 0.31 12.40
CA VAL A 242 11.27 0.11 13.66
C VAL A 242 10.69 -1.05 14.46
N CYS A 243 9.36 -1.16 14.58
CA CYS A 243 8.72 -2.28 15.28
C CYS A 243 9.01 -3.63 14.61
N ILE A 244 9.02 -3.67 13.27
CA ILE A 244 9.41 -4.87 12.51
C ILE A 244 10.87 -5.23 12.81
N ALA A 245 11.76 -4.25 12.79
CA ALA A 245 13.18 -4.43 13.10
C ALA A 245 13.41 -4.96 14.51
N VAL A 246 12.70 -4.42 15.51
CA VAL A 246 12.76 -4.92 16.90
C VAL A 246 12.36 -6.39 16.97
N GLY A 247 11.26 -6.80 16.33
CA GLY A 247 10.85 -8.22 16.29
C GLY A 247 11.91 -9.13 15.67
N LEU A 248 12.52 -8.69 14.57
CA LEU A 248 13.63 -9.40 13.92
C LEU A 248 14.87 -9.49 14.84
N THR A 249 15.27 -8.38 15.45
CA THR A 249 16.45 -8.33 16.32
C THR A 249 16.31 -9.30 17.50
N PHE A 250 15.13 -9.40 18.10
CA PHE A 250 14.87 -10.40 19.13
C PHE A 250 15.11 -11.83 18.63
N THR A 251 14.69 -12.13 17.38
CA THR A 251 14.94 -13.45 16.78
C THR A 251 16.44 -13.71 16.58
N VAL A 252 17.16 -12.75 16.02
CA VAL A 252 18.60 -12.86 15.72
C VAL A 252 19.39 -13.09 17.01
N ILE A 253 19.12 -12.31 18.06
CA ILE A 253 19.80 -12.44 19.36
C ILE A 253 19.45 -13.77 20.04
N LEU A 254 18.18 -14.19 19.99
CA LEU A 254 17.72 -15.41 20.68
C LEU A 254 18.29 -16.68 20.07
N LEU A 255 18.48 -16.69 18.74
CA LEU A 255 18.92 -17.87 18.00
C LEU A 255 20.40 -17.82 17.59
N ASP A 256 21.11 -16.73 17.91
CA ASP A 256 22.52 -16.48 17.56
C ASP A 256 22.81 -16.72 16.06
N VAL A 257 21.89 -16.28 15.18
CA VAL A 257 22.03 -16.40 13.73
C VAL A 257 22.70 -15.16 13.12
N ASN A 258 23.63 -15.39 12.18
CA ASN A 258 24.29 -14.28 11.47
C ASN A 258 23.75 -14.16 10.02
N PRO A 259 22.83 -13.22 9.75
CA PRO A 259 22.12 -13.12 8.49
C PRO A 259 22.81 -12.28 7.40
N LEU A 260 24.11 -12.07 7.44
CA LEU A 260 24.85 -11.19 6.53
C LEU A 260 25.55 -11.91 5.37
N THR A 261 25.23 -13.16 5.11
CA THR A 261 25.81 -13.91 3.98
C THR A 261 25.18 -13.45 2.65
N VAL A 262 26.00 -13.32 1.61
CA VAL A 262 25.55 -12.92 0.27
C VAL A 262 25.79 -14.05 -0.72
N THR A 263 24.74 -14.74 -1.07
CA THR A 263 24.77 -15.73 -2.17
C THR A 263 24.46 -15.05 -3.50
N LYS A 264 25.34 -15.16 -4.48
CA LYS A 264 25.11 -14.72 -5.86
C LYS A 264 24.70 -15.93 -6.69
N VAL A 265 23.51 -15.92 -7.26
CA VAL A 265 23.05 -16.91 -8.21
C VAL A 265 23.30 -16.40 -9.63
N SER A 266 24.03 -17.15 -10.45
CA SER A 266 24.28 -16.83 -11.84
C SER A 266 23.33 -17.60 -12.75
N TYR A 267 22.70 -16.92 -13.70
CA TYR A 267 21.78 -17.52 -14.67
C TYR A 267 22.40 -17.48 -16.07
N PRO A 268 22.48 -18.61 -16.79
CA PRO A 268 23.09 -18.67 -18.11
C PRO A 268 22.29 -17.97 -19.22
N ASN A 269 20.98 -17.72 -19.01
CA ASN A 269 20.12 -17.03 -19.97
C ASN A 269 19.33 -15.92 -19.28
N VAL A 270 19.78 -14.67 -19.47
CA VAL A 270 19.21 -13.48 -18.82
C VAL A 270 17.75 -13.25 -19.23
N LEU A 271 17.41 -13.48 -20.50
CA LEU A 271 16.03 -13.24 -20.96
C LEU A 271 15.03 -14.23 -20.33
N LEU A 272 15.40 -15.53 -20.29
CA LEU A 272 14.56 -16.53 -19.66
C LEU A 272 14.44 -16.30 -18.16
N ALA A 273 15.51 -15.87 -17.50
CA ALA A 273 15.50 -15.49 -16.10
C ALA A 273 14.61 -14.27 -15.85
N ALA A 274 14.66 -13.23 -16.69
CA ALA A 274 13.81 -12.06 -16.60
C ALA A 274 12.31 -12.41 -16.75
N VAL A 275 11.96 -13.34 -17.65
CA VAL A 275 10.58 -13.83 -17.79
C VAL A 275 10.13 -14.58 -16.54
N LYS A 276 10.98 -15.45 -15.97
CA LYS A 276 10.68 -16.14 -14.71
C LYS A 276 10.49 -15.18 -13.55
N ASP A 277 11.38 -14.19 -13.43
CA ASP A 277 11.28 -13.12 -12.42
C ASP A 277 9.96 -12.37 -12.56
N GLY A 278 9.57 -11.97 -13.77
CA GLY A 278 8.28 -11.35 -14.06
C GLY A 278 7.08 -12.21 -13.65
N LEU A 279 7.13 -13.53 -13.86
CA LEU A 279 6.05 -14.43 -13.44
C LEU A 279 5.92 -14.51 -11.90
N PHE A 280 7.03 -14.63 -11.17
CA PHE A 280 7.00 -14.58 -9.70
C PHE A 280 6.56 -13.21 -9.19
N ALA A 281 6.96 -12.12 -9.84
CA ALA A 281 6.50 -10.78 -9.54
C ALA A 281 4.99 -10.62 -9.76
N THR A 282 4.41 -11.30 -10.74
CA THR A 282 2.96 -11.37 -10.95
C THR A 282 2.26 -11.94 -9.72
N ILE A 283 2.73 -13.06 -9.20
CA ILE A 283 2.15 -13.71 -8.00
C ILE A 283 2.31 -12.79 -6.79
N ALA A 284 3.50 -12.21 -6.61
CA ALA A 284 3.77 -11.28 -5.53
C ALA A 284 2.87 -10.03 -5.61
N GLY A 285 2.79 -9.38 -6.76
CA GLY A 285 1.96 -8.19 -6.99
C GLY A 285 0.47 -8.46 -6.77
N LEU A 286 -0.06 -9.59 -7.27
CA LEU A 286 -1.45 -9.99 -7.06
C LEU A 286 -1.78 -10.19 -5.58
N GLY A 287 -0.96 -10.95 -4.86
CA GLY A 287 -1.24 -11.24 -3.47
C GLY A 287 -1.08 -10.02 -2.56
N PHE A 288 -0.10 -9.14 -2.82
CA PHE A 288 -0.01 -7.85 -2.12
C PHE A 288 -1.17 -6.92 -2.49
N ALA A 289 -1.64 -6.95 -3.74
CA ALA A 289 -2.84 -6.20 -4.12
C ALA A 289 -4.05 -6.63 -3.27
N VAL A 290 -4.27 -7.93 -3.08
CA VAL A 290 -5.42 -8.45 -2.32
C VAL A 290 -5.43 -7.98 -0.86
N ILE A 291 -4.26 -7.75 -0.24
CA ILE A 291 -4.18 -7.15 1.11
C ILE A 291 -4.84 -5.76 1.14
N SER A 292 -4.73 -5.02 0.03
CA SER A 292 -5.30 -3.67 -0.14
C SER A 292 -6.76 -3.69 -0.61
N ASN A 293 -7.37 -4.87 -0.79
CA ASN A 293 -8.74 -5.06 -1.22
C ASN A 293 -9.10 -4.27 -2.50
N PRO A 294 -8.44 -4.49 -3.65
CA PRO A 294 -8.72 -3.76 -4.89
C PRO A 294 -9.95 -4.34 -5.61
N PRO A 295 -10.58 -3.58 -6.53
CA PRO A 295 -11.59 -4.14 -7.42
C PRO A 295 -10.99 -5.24 -8.31
N ARG A 296 -11.74 -6.29 -8.60
CA ARG A 296 -11.27 -7.43 -9.42
C ARG A 296 -10.69 -7.02 -10.77
N LYS A 297 -11.25 -5.98 -11.41
CA LYS A 297 -10.73 -5.43 -12.68
C LYS A 297 -9.30 -4.88 -12.57
N ALA A 298 -8.93 -4.35 -11.40
CA ALA A 298 -7.59 -3.82 -11.15
C ALA A 298 -6.54 -4.93 -10.98
N LEU A 299 -6.92 -6.12 -10.50
CA LEU A 299 -6.01 -7.25 -10.26
C LEU A 299 -5.27 -7.68 -11.53
N LEU A 300 -5.98 -7.84 -12.64
CA LEU A 300 -5.36 -8.24 -13.91
C LEU A 300 -4.33 -7.21 -14.39
N ILE A 301 -4.66 -5.93 -14.27
CA ILE A 301 -3.75 -4.84 -14.65
C ILE A 301 -2.53 -4.84 -13.74
N THR A 302 -2.73 -4.99 -12.42
CA THR A 302 -1.62 -5.12 -11.45
C THR A 302 -0.70 -6.28 -11.81
N ALA A 303 -1.26 -7.43 -12.18
CA ALA A 303 -0.50 -8.62 -12.58
C ALA A 303 0.42 -8.33 -13.79
N VAL A 304 -0.14 -7.72 -14.82
CA VAL A 304 0.62 -7.37 -16.04
C VAL A 304 1.70 -6.33 -15.73
N LEU A 305 1.37 -5.29 -14.98
CA LEU A 305 2.32 -4.25 -14.60
C LEU A 305 3.47 -4.79 -13.73
N ALA A 306 3.17 -5.69 -12.78
CA ALA A 306 4.19 -6.33 -11.95
C ALA A 306 5.12 -7.22 -12.80
N CYS A 307 4.56 -8.01 -13.71
CA CYS A 307 5.32 -8.86 -14.63
C CYS A 307 6.29 -8.03 -15.48
N VAL A 308 5.77 -7.03 -16.17
CA VAL A 308 6.55 -6.19 -17.08
C VAL A 308 7.61 -5.39 -16.31
N GLY A 309 7.22 -4.73 -15.22
CA GLY A 309 8.15 -3.91 -14.44
C GLY A 309 9.30 -4.71 -13.85
N HIS A 310 9.02 -5.87 -13.25
CA HIS A 310 10.06 -6.74 -12.71
C HIS A 310 10.93 -7.35 -13.80
N GLY A 311 10.35 -7.80 -14.91
CA GLY A 311 11.10 -8.32 -16.05
C GLY A 311 12.07 -7.27 -16.61
N ILE A 312 11.63 -6.02 -16.75
CA ILE A 312 12.49 -4.90 -17.16
C ILE A 312 13.62 -4.68 -16.14
N ARG A 313 13.31 -4.61 -14.84
CA ARG A 313 14.31 -4.44 -13.79
C ARG A 313 15.39 -5.51 -13.84
N TYR A 314 14.95 -6.78 -13.88
CA TYR A 314 15.85 -7.92 -13.91
C TYR A 314 16.75 -7.87 -15.16
N PHE A 315 16.19 -7.63 -16.34
CA PHE A 315 16.93 -7.51 -17.58
C PHE A 315 17.99 -6.39 -17.51
N LEU A 316 17.62 -5.20 -17.02
CA LEU A 316 18.54 -4.06 -16.90
C LEU A 316 19.72 -4.34 -15.95
N MET A 317 19.49 -5.13 -14.89
CA MET A 317 20.52 -5.46 -13.91
C MET A 317 21.51 -6.54 -14.40
N HIS A 318 21.06 -7.48 -15.25
CA HIS A 318 21.84 -8.68 -15.56
C HIS A 318 22.27 -8.80 -17.03
N HIS A 319 21.81 -7.90 -17.91
CA HIS A 319 22.24 -7.92 -19.31
C HIS A 319 23.67 -7.38 -19.43
N GLU A 320 24.54 -8.14 -20.09
CA GLU A 320 26.01 -7.88 -20.19
C GLU A 320 26.38 -6.46 -20.63
N SER A 321 25.59 -5.86 -21.54
CA SER A 321 25.84 -4.52 -22.06
C SER A 321 25.34 -3.39 -21.15
N LEU A 322 24.48 -3.69 -20.15
CA LEU A 322 23.82 -2.67 -19.35
C LEU A 322 24.30 -2.69 -17.90
N MET A 323 24.20 -3.84 -17.22
CA MET A 323 24.64 -4.09 -15.83
C MET A 323 24.35 -2.91 -14.88
N LEU A 324 23.12 -2.36 -14.99
CA LEU A 324 22.73 -1.22 -14.18
C LEU A 324 22.63 -1.61 -12.70
N ASP A 325 22.96 -0.67 -11.83
CA ASP A 325 22.74 -0.83 -10.40
C ASP A 325 21.23 -0.95 -10.07
N GLN A 326 20.94 -1.55 -8.92
CA GLN A 326 19.57 -1.86 -8.51
C GLN A 326 18.68 -0.61 -8.41
N VAL A 327 19.20 0.52 -7.98
CA VAL A 327 18.46 1.78 -7.82
C VAL A 327 18.02 2.31 -9.18
N THR A 328 18.97 2.41 -10.11
CA THR A 328 18.72 2.89 -11.48
C THR A 328 17.75 1.95 -12.22
N ALA A 329 17.98 0.65 -12.16
CA ALA A 329 17.09 -0.35 -12.78
C ALA A 329 15.67 -0.30 -12.21
N SER A 330 15.52 -0.17 -10.88
CA SER A 330 14.21 -0.05 -10.24
C SER A 330 13.50 1.27 -10.58
N SER A 331 14.25 2.36 -10.75
CA SER A 331 13.71 3.66 -11.17
C SER A 331 13.14 3.61 -12.59
N ILE A 332 13.87 3.01 -13.52
CA ILE A 332 13.42 2.82 -14.92
C ILE A 332 12.18 1.90 -14.95
N ALA A 333 12.22 0.80 -14.22
CA ALA A 333 11.08 -0.12 -14.12
C ALA A 333 9.85 0.54 -13.50
N GLY A 334 10.03 1.34 -12.43
CA GLY A 334 8.95 2.10 -11.80
C GLY A 334 8.33 3.14 -12.75
N LEU A 335 9.17 3.86 -13.51
CA LEU A 335 8.71 4.78 -14.56
C LEU A 335 7.91 4.04 -15.63
N SER A 336 8.36 2.87 -16.07
CA SER A 336 7.67 2.03 -17.05
C SER A 336 6.28 1.60 -16.54
N ILE A 337 6.17 1.16 -15.28
CA ILE A 337 4.90 0.84 -14.64
C ILE A 337 3.98 2.07 -14.62
N GLY A 338 4.50 3.24 -14.23
CA GLY A 338 3.73 4.48 -14.19
C GLY A 338 3.17 4.86 -15.57
N LEU A 339 4.00 4.83 -16.60
CA LEU A 339 3.61 5.14 -17.98
C LEU A 339 2.56 4.16 -18.53
N LEU A 340 2.70 2.87 -18.25
CA LEU A 340 1.73 1.85 -18.66
C LEU A 340 0.42 1.90 -17.84
N ALA A 341 0.47 2.39 -16.61
CA ALA A 341 -0.70 2.54 -15.77
C ALA A 341 -1.65 3.65 -16.26
N ILE A 342 -1.14 4.71 -16.88
CA ILE A 342 -1.95 5.85 -17.37
C ILE A 342 -3.02 5.41 -18.37
N PRO A 343 -2.69 4.77 -19.51
CA PRO A 343 -3.72 4.34 -20.49
C PRO A 343 -4.68 3.31 -19.90
N ALA A 344 -4.20 2.44 -19.01
CA ALA A 344 -5.05 1.51 -18.29
C ALA A 344 -6.08 2.24 -17.40
N ALA A 345 -5.63 3.27 -16.64
CA ALA A 345 -6.50 4.10 -15.82
C ALA A 345 -7.57 4.81 -16.62
N MET A 346 -7.19 5.38 -17.76
CA MET A 346 -8.12 6.05 -18.68
C MET A 346 -9.18 5.10 -19.21
N LYS A 347 -8.80 3.86 -19.57
CA LYS A 347 -9.72 2.85 -20.12
C LYS A 347 -10.74 2.33 -19.11
N ILE A 348 -10.35 2.15 -17.86
CA ILE A 348 -11.23 1.56 -16.82
C ILE A 348 -11.87 2.60 -15.90
N HIS A 349 -11.53 3.90 -16.08
CA HIS A 349 -12.00 5.02 -15.26
C HIS A 349 -11.72 4.85 -13.77
N TYR A 350 -10.57 4.23 -13.42
CA TYR A 350 -10.08 4.09 -12.07
C TYR A 350 -8.72 4.79 -11.90
N PRO A 351 -8.40 5.29 -10.69
CA PRO A 351 -7.10 5.89 -10.42
C PRO A 351 -5.95 4.91 -10.65
N ALA A 352 -4.90 5.36 -11.32
CA ALA A 352 -3.73 4.54 -11.66
C ALA A 352 -3.05 3.93 -10.43
N GLU A 353 -3.02 4.66 -9.31
CA GLU A 353 -2.37 4.23 -8.07
C GLU A 353 -2.95 2.94 -7.51
N GLY A 354 -4.25 2.68 -7.73
CA GLY A 354 -4.93 1.49 -7.21
C GLY A 354 -4.41 0.17 -7.77
N PHE A 355 -3.71 0.18 -8.91
CA PHE A 355 -3.08 -1.00 -9.51
C PHE A 355 -1.58 -0.82 -9.74
N ALA A 356 -1.09 0.41 -9.90
CA ALA A 356 0.34 0.67 -10.00
C ALA A 356 1.08 0.45 -8.67
N PHE A 357 0.52 0.90 -7.54
CA PHE A 357 1.15 0.72 -6.23
C PHE A 357 1.37 -0.75 -5.86
N PRO A 358 0.36 -1.63 -5.94
CA PRO A 358 0.60 -3.05 -5.68
C PRO A 358 1.63 -3.69 -6.63
N ALA A 359 1.70 -3.24 -7.89
CA ALA A 359 2.70 -3.70 -8.85
C ALA A 359 4.12 -3.23 -8.50
N LEU A 360 4.26 -2.07 -7.84
CA LEU A 360 5.54 -1.53 -7.36
C LEU A 360 5.98 -2.15 -6.04
N LEU A 361 5.06 -2.68 -5.21
CA LEU A 361 5.40 -3.20 -3.88
C LEU A 361 6.54 -4.22 -3.89
N PRO A 362 6.63 -5.17 -4.85
CA PRO A 362 7.76 -6.08 -4.92
C PRO A 362 9.11 -5.40 -5.22
N MET A 363 9.11 -4.13 -5.66
CA MET A 363 10.34 -3.35 -5.90
C MET A 363 10.71 -2.43 -4.74
N VAL A 364 9.82 -2.28 -3.74
CA VAL A 364 10.14 -1.49 -2.54
C VAL A 364 11.35 -2.11 -1.85
N PRO A 365 12.36 -1.31 -1.47
CA PRO A 365 13.64 -1.81 -0.96
C PRO A 365 13.55 -2.36 0.47
N GLY A 366 12.60 -3.26 0.73
CA GLY A 366 12.37 -3.89 2.04
C GLY A 366 13.60 -4.63 2.56
N MET A 367 14.34 -5.33 1.68
CA MET A 367 15.59 -6.01 2.04
C MET A 367 16.72 -5.04 2.38
N PHE A 368 16.76 -3.84 1.81
CA PHE A 368 17.71 -2.81 2.22
C PHE A 368 17.40 -2.27 3.61
N ALA A 369 16.13 -2.02 3.89
CA ALA A 369 15.68 -1.63 5.22
C ALA A 369 16.04 -2.71 6.25
N TYR A 370 15.80 -3.98 5.91
CA TYR A 370 16.21 -5.14 6.72
C TYR A 370 17.73 -5.14 7.00
N LYS A 371 18.56 -5.08 5.96
CA LYS A 371 20.02 -5.09 6.10
C LYS A 371 20.53 -3.86 6.88
N ALA A 372 19.96 -2.68 6.63
CA ALA A 372 20.31 -1.47 7.37
C ALA A 372 19.99 -1.60 8.88
N CYS A 373 18.83 -2.17 9.21
CA CYS A 373 18.46 -2.43 10.60
C CYS A 373 19.44 -3.40 11.28
N LEU A 374 19.85 -4.47 10.59
CA LEU A 374 20.80 -5.44 11.13
C LEU A 374 22.20 -4.83 11.34
N LEU A 375 22.74 -4.10 10.36
CA LEU A 375 24.04 -3.45 10.48
C LEU A 375 24.06 -2.48 11.66
N TYR A 376 22.99 -1.69 11.84
CA TYR A 376 22.90 -0.76 12.96
C TYR A 376 22.84 -1.47 14.31
N THR A 377 22.24 -2.65 14.39
CA THR A 377 22.17 -3.43 15.65
C THR A 377 23.42 -4.23 15.92
N SER A 378 24.15 -4.70 14.88
CA SER A 378 25.42 -5.40 15.04
C SER A 378 26.58 -4.49 15.46
N ASP A 379 26.58 -3.24 14.99
CA ASP A 379 27.60 -2.24 15.37
C ASP A 379 27.34 -1.62 16.75
N ALA A 380 26.15 -1.82 17.32
CA ALA A 380 25.78 -1.33 18.65
C ALA A 380 25.95 -2.37 19.77
N ALA A 381 26.33 -3.61 19.46
CA ALA A 381 26.61 -4.71 20.37
C ALA A 381 28.11 -4.98 20.50
#